data_5c1875f21e65e76aeef8924c581b299e
#
_entry.id   5c1875f21e65e76aeef8924c581b299e
#
_cell.length_a   1.000
_cell.length_b   1.000
_cell.length_c   1.000
_cell.angle_alpha   90.00
_cell.angle_beta   90.00
_cell.angle_gamma   90.00
#
_symmetry.space_group_name_H-M   'P 1'
#
loop_
_entity.id
_entity.type
_entity.pdbx_description
1 polymer ?
#
loop_
_entity_poly.entity_id
_entity_poly.type
_entity_poly.pdbx_seq_one_letter_code
_entity_poly.pdbx_strand_id
1 'polypeptide(L)'
;MKKLFSSKYSAGAVNAGMLFLRLALGFIMFHHGYQKITHFNSTAQHLPNLLGMGSTINTSLIIFAEFFCSLFLMLGLFTRLACIPLIIAMSVALWKSHNPDFFGQGQLPAVFIAGFIAILFIGPGKISIDGMIGK
;
A
#
# COMPACT_ATOMS: atom_id res chain seq x y z
N MET A 1 16.04 -4.26 -29.38
CA MET A 1 16.22 -5.64 -28.85
C MET A 1 17.26 -5.72 -27.76
N LYS A 2 18.43 -5.08 -27.92
CA LYS A 2 19.47 -5.10 -26.91
C LYS A 2 19.01 -4.53 -25.56
N LYS A 3 18.11 -3.53 -25.58
CA LYS A 3 17.61 -2.90 -24.36
C LYS A 3 16.74 -3.85 -23.51
N LEU A 4 16.09 -4.82 -24.13
CA LEU A 4 15.24 -5.76 -23.41
C LEU A 4 16.06 -6.77 -22.58
N PHE A 5 17.28 -7.01 -22.95
CA PHE A 5 18.16 -7.96 -22.27
C PHE A 5 19.20 -7.27 -21.39
N SER A 6 19.14 -5.94 -21.33
CA SER A 6 20.10 -5.17 -20.52
C SER A 6 19.65 -5.11 -19.07
N SER A 7 20.56 -5.32 -18.16
CA SER A 7 20.32 -5.11 -16.72
C SER A 7 20.55 -3.66 -16.31
N LYS A 8 20.95 -2.80 -17.24
CA LYS A 8 21.16 -1.38 -16.95
C LYS A 8 19.85 -0.65 -16.82
N TYR A 9 19.81 0.33 -15.98
CA TYR A 9 18.63 1.17 -15.78
C TYR A 9 19.01 2.64 -15.86
N SER A 10 18.03 3.48 -16.14
CA SER A 10 18.21 4.93 -16.14
C SER A 10 17.36 5.56 -15.05
N ALA A 11 17.77 6.74 -14.58
CA ALA A 11 17.00 7.49 -13.59
C ALA A 11 15.58 7.81 -14.10
N GLY A 12 15.46 8.16 -15.38
CA GLY A 12 14.16 8.44 -15.97
C GLY A 12 13.24 7.24 -15.97
N ALA A 13 13.75 6.05 -16.30
CA ALA A 13 12.97 4.83 -16.28
C ALA A 13 12.52 4.47 -14.87
N VAL A 14 13.39 4.61 -13.88
CA VAL A 14 13.07 4.36 -12.48
C VAL A 14 11.97 5.32 -12.02
N ASN A 15 12.10 6.61 -12.33
CA ASN A 15 11.11 7.62 -11.95
C ASN A 15 9.73 7.33 -12.56
N ALA A 16 9.69 6.97 -13.85
CA ALA A 16 8.44 6.63 -14.53
C ALA A 16 7.81 5.35 -13.94
N GLY A 17 8.63 4.33 -13.71
CA GLY A 17 8.17 3.08 -13.12
C GLY A 17 7.63 3.28 -11.71
N MET A 18 8.29 4.09 -10.91
CA MET A 18 7.82 4.38 -9.55
C MET A 18 6.52 5.16 -9.56
N LEU A 19 6.36 6.11 -10.46
CA LEU A 19 5.09 6.83 -10.60
C LEU A 19 3.95 5.86 -10.93
N PHE A 20 4.18 5.00 -11.92
CA PHE A 20 3.17 4.01 -12.32
C PHE A 20 2.81 3.08 -11.15
N LEU A 21 3.82 2.56 -10.46
CA LEU A 21 3.62 1.63 -9.34
C LEU A 21 2.83 2.31 -8.21
N ARG A 22 3.20 3.53 -7.85
CA ARG A 22 2.50 4.29 -6.81
C ARG A 22 1.03 4.52 -7.16
N LEU A 23 0.78 4.94 -8.40
CA LEU A 23 -0.58 5.23 -8.84
C LEU A 23 -1.42 3.95 -8.88
N ALA A 24 -0.87 2.86 -9.39
CA ALA A 24 -1.60 1.61 -9.50
C ALA A 24 -1.94 1.03 -8.13
N LEU A 25 -0.94 0.87 -7.27
CA LEU A 25 -1.14 0.31 -5.94
C LEU A 25 -1.98 1.24 -5.07
N GLY A 26 -1.70 2.53 -5.13
CA GLY A 26 -2.41 3.53 -4.34
C GLY A 26 -3.87 3.62 -4.72
N PHE A 27 -4.18 3.57 -6.02
CA PHE A 27 -5.56 3.64 -6.49
C PHE A 27 -6.37 2.43 -6.02
N ILE A 28 -5.81 1.24 -6.13
CA ILE A 28 -6.51 0.03 -5.70
C ILE A 28 -6.72 0.05 -4.18
N MET A 29 -5.71 0.43 -3.42
CA MET A 29 -5.84 0.54 -1.97
C MET A 29 -6.81 1.63 -1.55
N PHE A 30 -6.84 2.74 -2.25
CA PHE A 30 -7.79 3.83 -2.01
C PHE A 30 -9.23 3.31 -2.18
N HIS A 31 -9.47 2.53 -3.22
CA HIS A 31 -10.77 1.94 -3.46
C HIS A 31 -11.16 0.98 -2.32
N HIS A 32 -10.23 0.15 -1.85
CA HIS A 32 -10.48 -0.72 -0.71
C HIS A 32 -10.83 0.06 0.55
N GLY A 33 -10.09 1.15 0.82
CA GLY A 33 -10.38 2.01 1.95
C GLY A 33 -11.74 2.68 1.85
N TYR A 34 -12.11 3.13 0.66
CA TYR A 34 -13.40 3.74 0.40
C TYR A 34 -14.54 2.75 0.67
N GLN A 35 -14.40 1.50 0.20
CA GLN A 35 -15.39 0.48 0.44
C GLN A 35 -15.58 0.20 1.95
N LYS A 36 -14.48 0.21 2.69
CA LYS A 36 -14.54 -0.01 4.14
C LYS A 36 -15.23 1.14 4.86
N ILE A 37 -15.07 2.37 4.38
CA ILE A 37 -15.77 3.52 4.96
C ILE A 37 -17.28 3.37 4.75
N THR A 38 -17.70 3.02 3.54
CA THR A 38 -19.13 2.89 3.22
C THR A 38 -19.79 1.68 3.90
N HIS A 39 -18.99 0.69 4.26
CA HIS A 39 -19.47 -0.54 4.90
C HIS A 39 -18.80 -0.74 6.27
N PHE A 40 -18.72 0.34 7.06
CA PHE A 40 -17.96 0.35 8.31
C PHE A 40 -18.43 -0.73 9.29
N ASN A 41 -19.73 -0.82 9.53
CA ASN A 41 -20.27 -1.80 10.50
C ASN A 41 -19.95 -3.23 10.08
N SER A 42 -20.15 -3.53 8.81
CA SER A 42 -19.85 -4.84 8.25
C SER A 42 -18.36 -5.18 8.37
N THR A 43 -17.51 -4.19 8.04
CA THR A 43 -16.06 -4.35 8.14
C THR A 43 -15.62 -4.59 9.58
N ALA A 44 -16.17 -3.83 10.52
CA ALA A 44 -15.81 -3.94 11.93
C ALA A 44 -16.12 -5.32 12.50
N GLN A 45 -17.17 -5.97 12.01
CA GLN A 45 -17.55 -7.30 12.47
C GLN A 45 -16.58 -8.39 11.98
N HIS A 46 -15.91 -8.16 10.86
CA HIS A 46 -15.05 -9.17 10.23
C HIS A 46 -13.57 -8.99 10.50
N LEU A 47 -13.17 -7.85 11.06
CA LEU A 47 -11.75 -7.59 11.33
C LEU A 47 -11.36 -8.11 12.72
N PRO A 48 -10.12 -8.61 12.86
CA PRO A 48 -9.65 -9.06 14.15
C PRO A 48 -9.48 -7.90 15.12
N ASN A 49 -9.66 -8.19 16.41
CA ASN A 49 -9.46 -7.22 17.47
C ASN A 49 -7.97 -7.18 17.84
N LEU A 50 -7.23 -6.30 17.16
CA LEU A 50 -5.80 -6.16 17.41
C LEU A 50 -5.57 -5.30 18.65
N LEU A 51 -4.55 -5.66 19.42
CA LEU A 51 -4.09 -4.90 20.59
C LEU A 51 -5.17 -4.69 21.65
N GLY A 52 -6.29 -5.39 21.57
CA GLY A 52 -7.35 -5.26 22.56
C GLY A 52 -8.08 -3.92 22.58
N MET A 53 -7.97 -3.14 21.48
CA MET A 53 -8.55 -1.79 21.41
C MET A 53 -10.02 -1.77 21.02
N GLY A 54 -10.59 -2.91 20.69
CA GLY A 54 -11.97 -2.98 20.22
C GLY A 54 -12.08 -2.85 18.71
N SER A 55 -13.22 -3.32 18.16
CA SER A 55 -13.39 -3.38 16.70
C SER A 55 -13.51 -2.01 16.06
N THR A 56 -14.11 -1.03 16.73
CA THR A 56 -14.27 0.32 16.18
C THR A 56 -12.94 1.02 15.98
N ILE A 57 -12.07 1.01 17.00
CA ILE A 57 -10.74 1.63 16.91
C ILE A 57 -9.88 0.89 15.88
N ASN A 58 -9.92 -0.43 15.92
CA ASN A 58 -9.17 -1.26 15.00
C ASN A 58 -9.56 -1.00 13.56
N THR A 59 -10.86 -0.96 13.27
CA THR A 59 -11.37 -0.67 11.93
C THR A 59 -10.98 0.72 11.48
N SER A 60 -11.06 1.71 12.37
CA SER A 60 -10.69 3.09 12.05
C SER A 60 -9.22 3.20 11.67
N LEU A 61 -8.33 2.49 12.37
CA LEU A 61 -6.90 2.49 12.06
C LEU A 61 -6.62 1.87 10.69
N ILE A 62 -7.29 0.77 10.37
CA ILE A 62 -7.11 0.11 9.07
C ILE A 62 -7.64 0.99 7.94
N ILE A 63 -8.80 1.63 8.14
CA ILE A 63 -9.35 2.56 7.15
C ILE A 63 -8.41 3.73 6.94
N PHE A 64 -7.86 4.29 8.02
CA PHE A 64 -6.87 5.35 7.91
C PHE A 64 -5.69 4.91 7.06
N ALA A 65 -5.14 3.73 7.32
CA ALA A 65 -4.01 3.23 6.55
C ALA A 65 -4.37 3.05 5.08
N GLU A 66 -5.50 2.42 4.78
CA GLU A 66 -5.85 2.10 3.40
C GLU A 66 -6.35 3.31 2.60
N PHE A 67 -6.98 4.26 3.25
CA PHE A 67 -7.56 5.42 2.56
C PHE A 67 -6.58 6.57 2.49
N PHE A 68 -6.13 7.08 3.65
CA PHE A 68 -5.28 8.27 3.68
C PHE A 68 -3.85 7.98 3.25
N CYS A 69 -3.28 6.86 3.69
CA CYS A 69 -1.91 6.54 3.31
C CYS A 69 -1.80 6.19 1.82
N SER A 70 -2.84 5.58 1.24
CA SER A 70 -2.86 5.33 -0.21
C SER A 70 -2.94 6.64 -0.99
N LEU A 71 -3.69 7.62 -0.50
CA LEU A 71 -3.75 8.94 -1.11
C LEU A 71 -2.38 9.62 -1.08
N PHE A 72 -1.71 9.61 0.07
CA PHE A 72 -0.35 10.14 0.18
C PHE A 72 0.62 9.40 -0.76
N LEU A 73 0.46 8.10 -0.89
CA LEU A 73 1.29 7.30 -1.78
C LEU A 73 1.11 7.73 -3.23
N MET A 74 -0.14 7.93 -3.68
CA MET A 74 -0.41 8.38 -5.04
C MET A 74 0.19 9.75 -5.33
N LEU A 75 0.07 10.67 -4.37
CA LEU A 75 0.63 12.01 -4.50
C LEU A 75 2.16 12.01 -4.36
N GLY A 76 2.71 10.97 -3.77
CA GLY A 76 4.13 10.92 -3.48
C GLY A 76 4.54 11.82 -2.33
N LEU A 77 3.63 12.04 -1.38
CA LEU A 77 3.88 12.84 -0.18
C LEU A 77 4.13 11.91 1.00
N PHE A 78 5.27 12.07 1.68
CA PHE A 78 5.69 11.19 2.78
C PHE A 78 5.60 9.71 2.37
N THR A 79 6.10 9.39 1.16
CA THR A 79 5.88 8.10 0.52
C THR A 79 6.36 6.94 1.37
N ARG A 80 7.58 7.02 1.87
CA ARG A 80 8.14 5.93 2.69
C ARG A 80 7.38 5.76 3.99
N LEU A 81 6.99 6.87 4.61
CA LEU A 81 6.22 6.84 5.85
C LEU A 81 4.83 6.25 5.61
N ALA A 82 4.20 6.61 4.49
CA ALA A 82 2.87 6.09 4.14
C ALA A 82 2.89 4.58 3.87
N CYS A 83 4.00 4.05 3.37
CA CYS A 83 4.12 2.61 3.12
C CYS A 83 4.07 1.77 4.40
N ILE A 84 4.52 2.31 5.53
CA ILE A 84 4.61 1.54 6.77
C ILE A 84 3.21 1.11 7.27
N PRO A 85 2.23 2.02 7.43
CA PRO A 85 0.88 1.58 7.81
C PRO A 85 0.23 0.66 6.79
N LEU A 86 0.51 0.87 5.49
CA LEU A 86 -0.04 0.03 4.43
C LEU A 86 0.51 -1.39 4.52
N ILE A 87 1.81 -1.54 4.77
CA ILE A 87 2.44 -2.85 4.95
C ILE A 87 1.84 -3.54 6.17
N ILE A 88 1.67 -2.82 7.27
CA ILE A 88 1.08 -3.37 8.49
C ILE A 88 -0.35 -3.84 8.22
N ALA A 89 -1.16 -3.01 7.55
CA ALA A 89 -2.55 -3.35 7.26
C ALA A 89 -2.65 -4.60 6.38
N MET A 90 -1.79 -4.72 5.37
CA MET A 90 -1.81 -5.88 4.49
C MET A 90 -1.27 -7.13 5.18
N SER A 91 -0.30 -6.98 6.07
CA SER A 91 0.22 -8.09 6.86
C SER A 91 -0.86 -8.65 7.79
N VAL A 92 -1.64 -7.78 8.40
CA VAL A 92 -2.77 -8.19 9.23
C VAL A 92 -3.82 -8.91 8.39
N ALA A 93 -4.14 -8.38 7.21
CA ALA A 93 -5.09 -9.00 6.29
C ALA A 93 -4.65 -10.40 5.88
N LEU A 94 -3.36 -10.55 5.55
CA LEU A 94 -2.80 -11.84 5.15
C LEU A 94 -2.85 -12.84 6.31
N TRP A 95 -2.42 -12.42 7.49
CA TRP A 95 -2.30 -13.32 8.64
C TRP A 95 -3.66 -13.73 9.21
N LYS A 96 -4.55 -12.75 9.41
CA LYS A 96 -5.79 -12.99 10.15
C LYS A 96 -6.96 -13.37 9.26
N SER A 97 -7.09 -12.72 8.12
CA SER A 97 -8.26 -12.90 7.26
C SER A 97 -8.17 -14.12 6.35
N HIS A 98 -6.96 -14.52 5.99
CA HIS A 98 -6.76 -15.57 5.00
C HIS A 98 -6.04 -16.80 5.54
N ASN A 99 -5.79 -16.82 6.86
CA ASN A 99 -5.18 -17.95 7.56
C ASN A 99 -3.94 -18.46 6.81
N PRO A 100 -2.91 -17.70 6.73
CA PRO A 100 -1.89 -17.35 5.73
C PRO A 100 -1.81 -18.28 4.52
N ASP A 101 -2.73 -18.08 3.59
CA ASP A 101 -2.75 -18.80 2.32
C ASP A 101 -2.20 -17.91 1.22
N PHE A 102 -0.87 -17.96 1.00
CA PHE A 102 -0.19 -17.08 0.04
C PHE A 102 -0.67 -17.28 -1.39
N PHE A 103 -1.02 -18.49 -1.77
CA PHE A 103 -1.37 -18.81 -3.16
C PHE A 103 -2.88 -18.90 -3.38
N GLY A 104 -3.67 -18.72 -2.33
CA GLY A 104 -5.11 -18.67 -2.41
C GLY A 104 -5.61 -17.24 -2.19
N GLN A 105 -6.49 -17.06 -1.22
CA GLN A 105 -7.10 -15.78 -0.91
C GLN A 105 -6.09 -14.74 -0.39
N GLY A 106 -4.93 -15.18 0.08
CA GLY A 106 -3.87 -14.29 0.55
C GLY A 106 -2.99 -13.71 -0.55
N GLN A 107 -3.22 -14.05 -1.82
CA GLN A 107 -2.38 -13.54 -2.92
C GLN A 107 -2.41 -12.02 -3.02
N LEU A 108 -3.59 -11.41 -2.93
CA LEU A 108 -3.72 -9.98 -3.09
C LEU A 108 -2.98 -9.21 -1.99
N PRO A 109 -3.18 -9.49 -0.70
CA PRO A 109 -2.38 -8.84 0.34
C PRO A 109 -0.88 -9.09 0.18
N ALA A 110 -0.47 -10.30 -0.20
CA ALA A 110 0.94 -10.62 -0.38
C ALA A 110 1.58 -9.79 -1.49
N VAL A 111 0.89 -9.63 -2.61
CA VAL A 111 1.37 -8.79 -3.73
C VAL A 111 1.50 -7.34 -3.30
N PHE A 112 0.52 -6.82 -2.56
CA PHE A 112 0.58 -5.45 -2.05
C PHE A 112 1.76 -5.25 -1.10
N ILE A 113 2.01 -6.20 -0.20
CA ILE A 113 3.15 -6.13 0.71
C ILE A 113 4.45 -6.04 -0.08
N ALA A 114 4.61 -6.89 -1.09
CA ALA A 114 5.82 -6.87 -1.93
C ALA A 114 5.99 -5.52 -2.62
N GLY A 115 4.91 -4.98 -3.19
CA GLY A 115 4.95 -3.68 -3.85
C GLY A 115 5.30 -2.54 -2.91
N PHE A 116 4.70 -2.51 -1.72
CA PHE A 116 4.97 -1.46 -0.74
C PHE A 116 6.39 -1.55 -0.19
N ILE A 117 6.91 -2.74 0.01
CA ILE A 117 8.31 -2.92 0.43
C ILE A 117 9.27 -2.40 -0.64
N ALA A 118 8.98 -2.68 -1.92
CA ALA A 118 9.78 -2.16 -3.02
C ALA A 118 9.78 -0.63 -3.04
N ILE A 119 8.62 0.00 -2.85
CA ILE A 119 8.52 1.46 -2.77
C ILE A 119 9.27 2.00 -1.56
N LEU A 120 9.20 1.30 -0.43
CA LEU A 120 9.91 1.70 0.78
C LEU A 120 11.42 1.76 0.54
N PHE A 121 11.98 0.78 -0.17
CA PHE A 121 13.42 0.75 -0.47
C PHE A 121 13.83 1.80 -1.50
N ILE A 122 13.07 1.91 -2.59
CA ILE A 122 13.44 2.79 -3.71
C ILE A 122 13.08 4.25 -3.42
N GLY A 123 11.95 4.47 -2.77
CA GLY A 123 11.43 5.81 -2.51
C GLY A 123 10.42 6.22 -3.57
N PRO A 124 9.95 7.50 -3.54
CA PRO A 124 8.85 7.94 -4.41
C PRO A 124 9.23 8.21 -5.86
N GLY A 125 10.51 8.38 -6.17
CA GLY A 125 10.95 8.90 -7.46
C GLY A 125 10.85 10.42 -7.49
N LYS A 126 11.36 11.03 -8.57
CA LYS A 126 11.35 12.49 -8.69
C LYS A 126 9.98 13.05 -9.07
N ILE A 127 9.13 12.25 -9.73
CA ILE A 127 7.79 12.69 -10.13
C ILE A 127 6.85 12.47 -8.93
N SER A 128 6.95 13.34 -7.93
CA SER A 128 6.22 13.23 -6.68
C SER A 128 6.33 14.54 -5.92
N ILE A 129 5.45 14.74 -4.93
CA ILE A 129 5.54 15.91 -4.05
C ILE A 129 6.83 15.86 -3.24
N ASP A 130 7.24 14.70 -2.76
CA ASP A 130 8.52 14.53 -2.06
C ASP A 130 9.70 14.95 -2.94
N GLY A 131 9.65 14.60 -4.23
CA GLY A 131 10.67 14.99 -5.18
C GLY A 131 10.71 16.49 -5.42
N MET A 132 9.54 17.14 -5.44
CA MET A 132 9.46 18.59 -5.60
C MET A 132 10.00 19.35 -4.38
N ILE A 133 9.83 18.79 -3.20
CA ILE A 133 10.29 19.41 -1.96
C ILE A 133 11.80 19.20 -1.78
N GLY A 134 12.39 18.27 -2.50
CA GLY A 134 13.81 17.99 -2.44
C GLY A 134 14.20 17.00 -1.36
N LYS A 135 13.28 16.15 -0.97
CA LYS A 135 13.57 15.11 0.02
C LYS A 135 14.12 13.84 -0.59
#